data_a5528f582f2d8652eaa464d6646c8f0b
#
_entry.id   a5528f582f2d8652eaa464d6646c8f0b
#
_cell.length_a   1.000
_cell.length_b   1.000
_cell.length_c   1.000
_cell.angle_alpha   90.00
_cell.angle_beta   90.00
_cell.angle_gamma   90.00
#
_symmetry.space_group_name_H-M   'P 1'
#
loop_
_entity.id
_entity.type
_entity.pdbx_description
1 polymer ?
#
loop_
_entity_poly.entity_id
_entity_poly.type
_entity_poly.pdbx_seq_one_letter_code
_entity_poly.pdbx_strand_id
1 'polypeptide(L)'
;LDTVLNAHVKDGYVDYPQIKKNSRFQKYLTLLESFDPYGLETKDHQAAFWINTYNSLALKMVINGTTPVNAVGRMKFYRTIEHKVGNRKYDLNSIKSILEEFEDPRVLFAIVDASYAAPVLKNEIYRALTISRELDDAVFAFVNDNRKNRFLPNLRIAKLSKIFERNKSMFGQGDTDLLRWIGQYHGNEDVADDLIDGRFKVDYLDYEYSINGRPM
;
A
#
# COMPACT_ATOMS: atom_id res chain seq x y z
N LEU A 1 -16.14 3.20 -6.77
CA LEU A 1 -14.72 2.83 -6.93
C LEU A 1 -14.60 1.33 -7.24
N ASP A 2 -15.25 0.45 -6.48
CA ASP A 2 -15.16 -1.00 -6.60
C ASP A 2 -15.32 -1.51 -8.06
N THR A 3 -16.39 -1.13 -8.73
CA THR A 3 -16.63 -1.47 -10.14
C THR A 3 -15.50 -1.01 -11.09
N VAL A 4 -14.81 0.09 -10.75
CA VAL A 4 -13.69 0.61 -11.55
C VAL A 4 -12.46 -0.26 -11.37
N LEU A 5 -12.14 -0.60 -10.10
CA LEU A 5 -11.01 -1.46 -9.78
C LEU A 5 -11.19 -2.85 -10.40
N ASN A 6 -12.36 -3.46 -10.22
CA ASN A 6 -12.69 -4.76 -10.83
C ASN A 6 -12.50 -4.79 -12.35
N ALA A 7 -12.85 -3.71 -13.04
CA ALA A 7 -12.78 -3.64 -14.50
C ALA A 7 -11.36 -3.37 -15.04
N HIS A 8 -10.51 -2.70 -14.28
CA HIS A 8 -9.26 -2.12 -14.78
C HIS A 8 -8.01 -2.47 -14.00
N VAL A 9 -8.14 -3.31 -12.96
CA VAL A 9 -7.01 -3.84 -12.18
C VAL A 9 -7.04 -5.37 -12.23
N LYS A 10 -5.93 -5.97 -12.66
CA LYS A 10 -5.78 -7.42 -12.71
C LYS A 10 -4.41 -7.82 -12.19
N ASP A 11 -4.38 -8.63 -11.12
CA ASP A 11 -3.13 -9.11 -10.48
C ASP A 11 -2.15 -7.96 -10.16
N GLY A 12 -2.70 -6.81 -9.74
CA GLY A 12 -1.94 -5.58 -9.46
C GLY A 12 -1.54 -4.76 -10.68
N TYR A 13 -1.76 -5.27 -11.89
CA TYR A 13 -1.55 -4.52 -13.11
C TYR A 13 -2.71 -3.56 -13.38
N VAL A 14 -2.40 -2.27 -13.54
CA VAL A 14 -3.39 -1.20 -13.67
C VAL A 14 -3.48 -0.69 -15.11
N ASP A 15 -4.68 -0.67 -15.70
CA ASP A 15 -4.96 -0.02 -17.00
C ASP A 15 -5.33 1.46 -16.77
N TYR A 16 -4.32 2.30 -16.54
CA TYR A 16 -4.48 3.73 -16.30
C TYR A 16 -5.24 4.47 -17.42
N PRO A 17 -4.96 4.22 -18.73
CA PRO A 17 -5.70 4.85 -19.81
C PRO A 17 -7.21 4.59 -19.79
N GLN A 18 -7.64 3.40 -19.35
CA GLN A 18 -9.06 3.07 -19.23
C GLN A 18 -9.69 3.69 -17.98
N ILE A 19 -8.97 3.70 -16.84
CA ILE A 19 -9.44 4.40 -15.64
C ILE A 19 -9.64 5.88 -15.90
N LYS A 20 -8.74 6.53 -16.65
CA LYS A 20 -8.86 7.94 -17.04
C LYS A 20 -10.18 8.25 -17.77
N LYS A 21 -10.61 7.35 -18.66
CA LYS A 21 -11.85 7.49 -19.45
C LYS A 21 -13.11 7.09 -18.67
N ASN A 22 -12.96 6.47 -17.50
CA ASN A 22 -14.08 5.92 -16.75
C ASN A 22 -14.83 7.02 -15.98
N SER A 23 -16.05 7.32 -16.40
CA SER A 23 -16.89 8.37 -15.76
C SER A 23 -17.25 8.06 -14.31
N ARG A 24 -17.32 6.77 -13.92
CA ARG A 24 -17.58 6.38 -12.51
C ARG A 24 -16.41 6.73 -11.61
N PHE A 25 -15.17 6.64 -12.14
CA PHE A 25 -13.98 7.07 -11.39
C PHE A 25 -14.01 8.59 -11.14
N GLN A 26 -14.35 9.39 -12.15
CA GLN A 26 -14.47 10.84 -11.99
C GLN A 26 -15.58 11.21 -11.00
N LYS A 27 -16.74 10.55 -11.07
CA LYS A 27 -17.84 10.73 -10.08
C LYS A 27 -17.39 10.39 -8.67
N TYR A 28 -16.64 9.30 -8.49
CA TYR A 28 -16.11 8.93 -7.18
C TYR A 28 -15.17 9.99 -6.62
N LEU A 29 -14.25 10.52 -7.44
CA LEU A 29 -13.35 11.61 -7.01
C LEU A 29 -14.13 12.88 -6.60
N THR A 30 -15.20 13.21 -7.33
CA THR A 30 -16.08 14.33 -6.96
C THR A 30 -16.80 14.09 -5.62
N LEU A 31 -17.25 12.85 -5.37
CA LEU A 31 -17.87 12.49 -4.08
C LEU A 31 -16.88 12.61 -2.92
N LEU A 32 -15.62 12.24 -3.10
CA LEU A 32 -14.58 12.42 -2.07
C LEU A 32 -14.42 13.89 -1.67
N GLU A 33 -14.57 14.83 -2.61
CA GLU A 33 -14.42 16.27 -2.32
C GLU A 33 -15.52 16.85 -1.43
N SER A 34 -16.64 16.15 -1.30
CA SER A 34 -17.78 16.56 -0.47
C SER A 34 -18.02 15.65 0.74
N PHE A 35 -17.33 14.50 0.83
CA PHE A 35 -17.53 13.54 1.92
C PHE A 35 -16.81 13.98 3.19
N ASP A 36 -17.50 14.01 4.32
CA ASP A 36 -16.87 14.29 5.63
C ASP A 36 -16.32 13.01 6.28
N PRO A 37 -15.00 12.81 6.31
CA PRO A 37 -14.39 11.62 6.90
C PRO A 37 -14.50 11.59 8.44
N TYR A 38 -14.76 12.73 9.08
CA TYR A 38 -14.91 12.80 10.54
C TYR A 38 -16.27 12.32 11.04
N GLY A 39 -17.24 12.12 10.15
CA GLY A 39 -18.52 11.48 10.47
C GLY A 39 -18.43 9.95 10.55
N LEU A 40 -17.27 9.35 10.31
CA LEU A 40 -17.09 7.90 10.40
C LEU A 40 -16.89 7.46 11.86
N GLU A 41 -17.81 6.65 12.38
CA GLU A 41 -17.92 6.32 13.80
C GLU A 41 -16.85 5.34 14.30
N THR A 42 -16.39 4.41 13.46
CA THR A 42 -15.46 3.35 13.89
C THR A 42 -14.11 3.46 13.22
N LYS A 43 -13.06 2.97 13.91
CA LYS A 43 -11.70 2.87 13.35
C LYS A 43 -11.67 2.07 12.04
N ASP A 44 -12.47 1.02 11.93
CA ASP A 44 -12.54 0.18 10.74
C ASP A 44 -13.10 0.95 9.53
N HIS A 45 -14.17 1.75 9.74
CA HIS A 45 -14.69 2.63 8.69
C HIS A 45 -13.68 3.69 8.28
N GLN A 46 -12.98 4.29 9.25
CA GLN A 46 -11.93 5.28 8.98
C GLN A 46 -10.75 4.67 8.23
N ALA A 47 -10.25 3.50 8.66
CA ALA A 47 -9.16 2.80 7.99
C ALA A 47 -9.53 2.44 6.53
N ALA A 48 -10.68 1.80 6.32
CA ALA A 48 -11.17 1.46 4.99
C ALA A 48 -11.32 2.69 4.09
N PHE A 49 -11.88 3.78 4.63
CA PHE A 49 -12.03 5.05 3.91
C PHE A 49 -10.67 5.63 3.48
N TRP A 50 -9.71 5.75 4.41
CA TRP A 50 -8.43 6.38 4.11
C TRP A 50 -7.54 5.53 3.21
N ILE A 51 -7.58 4.20 3.31
CA ILE A 51 -6.90 3.29 2.37
C ILE A 51 -7.47 3.46 0.96
N ASN A 52 -8.79 3.41 0.79
CA ASN A 52 -9.43 3.59 -0.51
C ASN A 52 -9.20 4.99 -1.07
N THR A 53 -9.18 6.02 -0.23
CA THR A 53 -8.88 7.39 -0.61
C THR A 53 -7.43 7.51 -1.10
N TYR A 54 -6.45 7.01 -0.33
CA TYR A 54 -5.04 7.00 -0.75
C TYR A 54 -4.87 6.34 -2.13
N ASN A 55 -5.38 5.13 -2.29
CA ASN A 55 -5.25 4.37 -3.54
C ASN A 55 -5.91 5.08 -4.73
N SER A 56 -7.10 5.66 -4.54
CA SER A 56 -7.76 6.39 -5.62
C SER A 56 -7.06 7.69 -5.99
N LEU A 57 -6.48 8.40 -5.02
CA LEU A 57 -5.69 9.60 -5.30
C LEU A 57 -4.35 9.26 -5.96
N ALA A 58 -3.71 8.16 -5.58
CA ALA A 58 -2.54 7.64 -6.29
C ALA A 58 -2.86 7.32 -7.77
N LEU A 59 -3.99 6.66 -8.05
CA LEU A 59 -4.48 6.46 -9.42
C LEU A 59 -4.71 7.81 -10.13
N LYS A 60 -5.37 8.77 -9.48
CA LYS A 60 -5.60 10.14 -10.01
C LYS A 60 -4.29 10.82 -10.39
N MET A 61 -3.25 10.67 -9.56
CA MET A 61 -1.93 11.25 -9.84
C MET A 61 -1.34 10.71 -11.13
N VAL A 62 -1.33 9.39 -11.30
CA VAL A 62 -0.77 8.74 -12.50
C VAL A 62 -1.54 9.13 -13.76
N ILE A 63 -2.89 9.08 -13.73
CA ILE A 63 -3.71 9.45 -14.91
C ILE A 63 -3.60 10.93 -15.28
N ASN A 64 -3.11 11.77 -14.38
CA ASN A 64 -2.79 13.17 -14.61
C ASN A 64 -1.30 13.41 -14.95
N GLY A 65 -0.53 12.34 -15.18
CA GLY A 65 0.86 12.42 -15.62
C GLY A 65 1.87 12.62 -14.51
N THR A 66 1.48 12.55 -13.23
CA THR A 66 2.42 12.61 -12.11
C THR A 66 2.70 11.20 -11.60
N THR A 67 3.98 10.80 -11.64
CA THR A 67 4.42 9.45 -11.26
C THR A 67 5.60 9.50 -10.29
N PRO A 68 5.84 8.47 -9.46
CA PRO A 68 6.96 8.44 -8.53
C PRO A 68 8.29 7.98 -9.17
N VAL A 69 8.38 7.81 -10.48
CA VAL A 69 9.52 7.23 -11.20
C VAL A 69 10.84 7.95 -10.93
N ASN A 70 10.84 9.28 -10.86
CA ASN A 70 12.04 10.07 -10.57
C ASN A 70 11.90 10.92 -9.31
N ALA A 71 12.99 11.53 -8.84
CA ALA A 71 13.00 12.28 -7.58
C ALA A 71 12.01 13.44 -7.53
N VAL A 72 11.91 14.22 -8.62
CA VAL A 72 10.95 15.34 -8.72
C VAL A 72 9.51 14.82 -8.74
N GLY A 73 9.28 13.74 -9.49
CA GLY A 73 7.99 13.05 -9.51
C GLY A 73 7.58 12.55 -8.13
N ARG A 74 8.50 11.92 -7.39
CA ARG A 74 8.24 11.47 -6.01
C ARG A 74 7.85 12.61 -5.08
N MET A 75 8.59 13.74 -5.13
CA MET A 75 8.26 14.91 -4.31
C MET A 75 6.84 15.42 -4.61
N LYS A 76 6.49 15.55 -5.89
CA LYS A 76 5.14 15.95 -6.31
C LYS A 76 4.09 14.92 -5.89
N PHE A 77 4.36 13.64 -6.12
CA PHE A 77 3.43 12.54 -5.88
C PHE A 77 3.04 12.42 -4.40
N TYR A 78 4.01 12.53 -3.51
CA TYR A 78 3.74 12.29 -2.09
C TYR A 78 3.44 13.56 -1.28
N ARG A 79 4.02 14.73 -1.63
CA ARG A 79 4.10 15.88 -0.71
C ARG A 79 3.66 17.23 -1.27
N THR A 80 3.65 17.41 -2.60
CA THR A 80 3.43 18.77 -3.15
C THR A 80 2.02 18.94 -3.68
N ILE A 81 1.43 17.88 -4.26
CA ILE A 81 0.10 17.98 -4.85
C ILE A 81 -0.94 17.58 -3.82
N GLU A 82 -1.74 18.57 -3.45
CA GLU A 82 -2.85 18.39 -2.53
C GLU A 82 -4.15 18.04 -3.27
N HIS A 83 -4.97 17.25 -2.62
CA HIS A 83 -6.29 16.82 -3.07
C HIS A 83 -7.33 17.22 -2.03
N LYS A 84 -8.47 17.70 -2.49
CA LYS A 84 -9.60 17.98 -1.61
C LYS A 84 -10.29 16.68 -1.21
N VAL A 85 -10.45 16.46 0.10
CA VAL A 85 -11.26 15.38 0.69
C VAL A 85 -12.13 16.04 1.77
N GLY A 86 -13.43 16.02 1.57
CA GLY A 86 -14.33 16.80 2.39
C GLY A 86 -14.00 18.29 2.34
N ASN A 87 -13.85 18.92 3.50
CA ASN A 87 -13.55 20.34 3.63
C ASN A 87 -12.05 20.65 3.78
N ARG A 88 -11.16 19.67 3.65
CA ARG A 88 -9.71 19.82 3.85
C ARG A 88 -8.92 19.36 2.63
N LYS A 89 -7.67 19.76 2.58
CA LYS A 89 -6.70 19.33 1.57
C LYS A 89 -5.69 18.39 2.18
N TYR A 90 -5.35 17.35 1.44
CA TYR A 90 -4.39 16.32 1.82
C TYR A 90 -3.49 15.96 0.64
N ASP A 91 -2.21 15.84 0.90
CA ASP A 91 -1.29 15.11 0.04
C ASP A 91 -1.27 13.61 0.44
N LEU A 92 -0.63 12.76 -0.36
CA LEU A 92 -0.59 11.33 -0.07
C LEU A 92 0.19 11.02 1.22
N ASN A 93 1.20 11.83 1.55
CA ASN A 93 1.97 11.64 2.78
C ASN A 93 1.12 11.95 4.02
N SER A 94 0.30 13.00 3.98
CA SER A 94 -0.63 13.35 5.06
C SER A 94 -1.64 12.23 5.32
N ILE A 95 -2.18 11.61 4.24
CA ILE A 95 -3.09 10.48 4.37
C ILE A 95 -2.37 9.26 4.96
N LYS A 96 -1.14 9.00 4.51
CA LYS A 96 -0.30 7.93 5.09
C LYS A 96 -0.09 8.15 6.59
N SER A 97 0.20 9.38 7.01
CA SER A 97 0.37 9.70 8.44
C SER A 97 -0.92 9.44 9.24
N ILE A 98 -2.11 9.75 8.70
CA ILE A 98 -3.39 9.42 9.34
C ILE A 98 -3.52 7.89 9.51
N LEU A 99 -3.11 7.11 8.51
CA LEU A 99 -3.17 5.65 8.59
C LEU A 99 -2.15 5.09 9.60
N GLU A 100 -0.99 5.71 9.76
CA GLU A 100 0.02 5.34 10.76
C GLU A 100 -0.47 5.58 12.20
N GLU A 101 -1.37 6.55 12.44
CA GLU A 101 -1.98 6.81 13.76
C GLU A 101 -2.89 5.64 14.24
N PHE A 102 -3.28 4.72 13.36
CA PHE A 102 -3.98 3.50 13.78
C PHE A 102 -3.06 2.48 14.49
N GLU A 103 -1.74 2.68 14.45
CA GLU A 103 -0.72 1.80 15.03
C GLU A 103 -0.78 0.35 14.52
N ASP A 104 -1.35 0.15 13.33
CA ASP A 104 -1.46 -1.14 12.65
C ASP A 104 -0.52 -1.16 11.43
N PRO A 105 0.63 -1.86 11.49
CA PRO A 105 1.58 -1.88 10.38
C PRO A 105 1.03 -2.52 9.10
N ARG A 106 -0.06 -3.28 9.18
CA ARG A 106 -0.70 -3.92 8.03
C ARG A 106 -1.22 -2.91 7.01
N VAL A 107 -1.57 -1.69 7.44
CA VAL A 107 -2.02 -0.61 6.54
C VAL A 107 -1.00 -0.26 5.47
N LEU A 108 0.30 -0.45 5.74
CA LEU A 108 1.38 -0.19 4.79
C LEU A 108 1.33 -1.08 3.54
N PHE A 109 0.68 -2.24 3.65
CA PHE A 109 0.55 -3.22 2.57
C PHE A 109 -0.79 -3.10 1.82
N ALA A 110 -1.67 -2.23 2.30
CA ALA A 110 -2.95 -1.91 1.68
C ALA A 110 -2.91 -0.63 0.83
N ILE A 111 -1.91 0.25 1.04
CA ILE A 111 -1.73 1.47 0.26
C ILE A 111 -0.70 1.29 -0.86
N VAL A 112 -1.03 1.77 -2.06
CA VAL A 112 -0.24 1.52 -3.28
C VAL A 112 0.16 2.84 -3.93
N ASP A 113 1.46 3.05 -4.07
CA ASP A 113 2.03 4.28 -4.65
C ASP A 113 2.25 4.20 -6.16
N ALA A 114 1.56 3.30 -6.84
CA ALA A 114 1.67 3.07 -8.27
C ALA A 114 3.02 2.54 -8.77
N SER A 115 4.00 2.26 -7.89
CA SER A 115 5.28 1.68 -8.30
C SER A 115 5.25 0.15 -8.32
N TYR A 116 6.15 -0.44 -9.11
CA TYR A 116 6.30 -1.90 -9.21
C TYR A 116 6.71 -2.52 -7.87
N ALA A 117 7.53 -1.84 -7.06
CA ALA A 117 7.92 -2.32 -5.73
C ALA A 117 6.84 -2.15 -4.65
N ALA A 118 5.76 -1.40 -4.92
CA ALA A 118 4.63 -1.26 -4.00
C ALA A 118 3.87 -2.57 -3.80
N PRO A 119 3.04 -2.67 -2.76
CA PRO A 119 2.06 -3.75 -2.65
C PRO A 119 1.17 -3.85 -3.88
N VAL A 120 0.57 -5.01 -4.08
CA VAL A 120 -0.35 -5.23 -5.19
C VAL A 120 -1.64 -4.43 -4.95
N LEU A 121 -2.02 -3.59 -5.90
CA LEU A 121 -3.33 -2.92 -5.82
C LEU A 121 -4.43 -3.97 -5.96
N LYS A 122 -5.28 -4.07 -4.94
CA LYS A 122 -6.45 -4.93 -4.94
C LYS A 122 -7.46 -4.45 -6.00
N ASN A 123 -8.09 -5.38 -6.71
CA ASN A 123 -9.14 -5.06 -7.69
C ASN A 123 -10.52 -4.78 -7.07
N GLU A 124 -10.58 -4.66 -5.76
CA GLU A 124 -11.76 -4.31 -4.96
C GLU A 124 -11.41 -3.23 -3.93
N ILE A 125 -12.43 -2.56 -3.39
CA ILE A 125 -12.25 -1.65 -2.24
C ILE A 125 -12.01 -2.44 -0.96
N TYR A 126 -11.34 -1.80 0.01
CA TYR A 126 -11.32 -2.25 1.40
C TYR A 126 -12.66 -1.90 2.08
N ARG A 127 -13.22 -2.83 2.85
CA ARG A 127 -14.53 -2.69 3.50
C ARG A 127 -14.40 -2.79 5.02
N ALA A 128 -15.05 -1.89 5.75
CA ALA A 128 -14.96 -1.85 7.21
C ALA A 128 -15.28 -3.20 7.87
N LEU A 129 -16.31 -3.91 7.40
CA LEU A 129 -16.75 -5.19 7.97
C LEU A 129 -15.71 -6.33 7.82
N THR A 130 -14.80 -6.21 6.89
CA THR A 130 -13.82 -7.26 6.56
C THR A 130 -12.39 -6.76 6.61
N ILE A 131 -12.18 -5.50 7.06
CA ILE A 131 -10.90 -4.80 6.97
C ILE A 131 -9.75 -5.59 7.59
N SER A 132 -9.93 -6.17 8.77
CA SER A 132 -8.86 -6.92 9.44
C SER A 132 -8.37 -8.09 8.61
N ARG A 133 -9.29 -8.90 8.07
CA ARG A 133 -8.93 -10.02 7.18
C ARG A 133 -8.29 -9.52 5.89
N GLU A 134 -8.85 -8.45 5.29
CA GLU A 134 -8.32 -7.90 4.04
C GLU A 134 -6.90 -7.32 4.21
N LEU A 135 -6.57 -6.80 5.40
CA LEU A 135 -5.22 -6.36 5.73
C LEU A 135 -4.27 -7.55 5.92
N ASP A 136 -4.72 -8.63 6.59
CA ASP A 136 -3.93 -9.86 6.72
C ASP A 136 -3.64 -10.48 5.34
N ASP A 137 -4.65 -10.55 4.47
CA ASP A 137 -4.49 -11.04 3.09
C ASP A 137 -3.46 -10.20 2.30
N ALA A 138 -3.50 -8.87 2.46
CA ALA A 138 -2.54 -7.96 1.79
C ALA A 138 -1.10 -8.17 2.30
N VAL A 139 -0.92 -8.33 3.61
CA VAL A 139 0.40 -8.64 4.20
C VAL A 139 0.89 -10.00 3.71
N PHE A 140 0.04 -11.04 3.78
CA PHE A 140 0.41 -12.38 3.35
C PHE A 140 0.85 -12.38 1.89
N ALA A 141 0.08 -11.75 1.01
CA ALA A 141 0.41 -11.63 -0.40
C ALA A 141 1.75 -10.89 -0.62
N PHE A 142 2.00 -9.81 0.15
CA PHE A 142 3.22 -9.03 0.01
C PHE A 142 4.46 -9.76 0.55
N VAL A 143 4.37 -10.38 1.72
CA VAL A 143 5.48 -11.12 2.34
C VAL A 143 5.94 -12.26 1.44
N ASN A 144 5.00 -12.97 0.83
CA ASN A 144 5.27 -14.15 0.00
C ASN A 144 5.50 -13.83 -1.50
N ASP A 145 5.51 -12.56 -1.90
CA ASP A 145 5.89 -12.17 -3.26
C ASP A 145 7.42 -12.13 -3.41
N ASN A 146 8.00 -13.12 -4.09
CA ASN A 146 9.44 -13.23 -4.33
C ASN A 146 10.05 -12.06 -5.13
N ARG A 147 9.23 -11.22 -5.75
CA ARG A 147 9.65 -9.97 -6.40
C ARG A 147 9.91 -8.87 -5.39
N LYS A 148 9.25 -8.93 -4.23
CA LYS A 148 9.26 -7.91 -3.16
C LYS A 148 10.16 -8.32 -2.00
N ASN A 149 10.21 -9.61 -1.68
CA ASN A 149 11.00 -10.17 -0.58
C ASN A 149 11.62 -11.49 -1.03
N ARG A 150 12.84 -11.77 -0.57
CA ARG A 150 13.54 -13.03 -0.88
C ARG A 150 14.12 -13.61 0.38
N PHE A 151 13.64 -14.76 0.75
CA PHE A 151 14.17 -15.51 1.88
C PHE A 151 15.15 -16.57 1.36
N LEU A 152 16.37 -16.57 1.88
CA LEU A 152 17.45 -17.47 1.49
C LEU A 152 17.82 -18.35 2.71
N PRO A 153 17.06 -19.44 2.98
CA PRO A 153 17.20 -20.23 4.21
C PRO A 153 18.61 -20.79 4.40
N ASN A 154 19.22 -21.31 3.35
CA ASN A 154 20.58 -21.87 3.39
C ASN A 154 21.65 -20.85 3.80
N LEU A 155 21.42 -19.56 3.53
CA LEU A 155 22.31 -18.45 3.90
C LEU A 155 21.83 -17.71 5.14
N ARG A 156 20.63 -18.01 5.60
CA ARG A 156 19.94 -17.27 6.69
C ARG A 156 19.89 -15.76 6.42
N ILE A 157 19.54 -15.38 5.20
CA ILE A 157 19.39 -14.00 4.77
C ILE A 157 17.96 -13.76 4.32
N ALA A 158 17.32 -12.74 4.89
CA ALA A 158 16.05 -12.17 4.44
C ALA A 158 16.33 -10.87 3.71
N LYS A 159 16.18 -10.87 2.37
CA LYS A 159 16.25 -9.66 1.54
C LYS A 159 14.85 -9.07 1.44
N LEU A 160 14.59 -8.02 2.17
CA LEU A 160 13.28 -7.43 2.37
C LEU A 160 13.06 -6.19 1.51
N SER A 161 11.80 -5.90 1.21
CA SER A 161 11.40 -4.63 0.60
C SER A 161 11.80 -3.44 1.46
N LYS A 162 12.18 -2.32 0.83
CA LYS A 162 12.41 -1.04 1.52
C LYS A 162 11.20 -0.46 2.22
N ILE A 163 10.01 -1.00 2.02
CA ILE A 163 8.83 -0.63 2.83
C ILE A 163 9.09 -0.95 4.31
N PHE A 164 9.68 -2.11 4.61
CA PHE A 164 10.05 -2.48 5.97
C PHE A 164 11.12 -1.56 6.55
N GLU A 165 12.17 -1.24 5.78
CA GLU A 165 13.25 -0.34 6.21
C GLU A 165 12.72 1.06 6.58
N ARG A 166 11.89 1.63 5.69
CA ARG A 166 11.36 3.00 5.84
C ARG A 166 10.38 3.18 6.98
N ASN A 167 9.74 2.09 7.40
CA ASN A 167 8.71 2.09 8.44
C ASN A 167 9.08 1.17 9.62
N LYS A 168 10.37 0.96 9.84
CA LYS A 168 10.90 -0.02 10.80
C LYS A 168 10.31 0.12 12.20
N SER A 169 10.07 1.35 12.65
CA SER A 169 9.48 1.65 13.98
C SER A 169 8.07 1.09 14.17
N MET A 170 7.33 0.83 13.11
CA MET A 170 5.99 0.22 13.21
C MET A 170 6.04 -1.29 13.49
N PHE A 171 7.19 -1.93 13.31
CA PHE A 171 7.37 -3.38 13.49
C PHE A 171 8.08 -3.75 14.80
N GLY A 172 8.50 -2.77 15.59
CA GLY A 172 9.24 -2.96 16.85
C GLY A 172 10.57 -2.23 16.90
N GLN A 173 11.45 -2.66 17.81
CA GLN A 173 12.70 -1.92 18.09
C GLN A 173 13.92 -2.39 17.29
N GLY A 174 13.80 -3.46 16.49
CA GLY A 174 14.95 -3.99 15.77
C GLY A 174 14.60 -5.03 14.72
N ASP A 175 15.64 -5.62 14.12
CA ASP A 175 15.47 -6.64 13.08
C ASP A 175 14.80 -7.90 13.60
N THR A 176 15.03 -8.26 14.86
CA THR A 176 14.40 -9.44 15.49
C THR A 176 12.88 -9.28 15.59
N ASP A 177 12.40 -8.09 15.98
CA ASP A 177 10.95 -7.84 16.07
C ASP A 177 10.31 -7.81 14.68
N LEU A 178 10.99 -7.19 13.71
CA LEU A 178 10.58 -7.19 12.31
C LEU A 178 10.48 -8.61 11.75
N LEU A 179 11.50 -9.44 11.96
CA LEU A 179 11.53 -10.83 11.49
C LEU A 179 10.42 -11.67 12.13
N ARG A 180 10.21 -11.51 13.43
CA ARG A 180 9.12 -12.18 14.17
C ARG A 180 7.76 -11.78 13.61
N TRP A 181 7.57 -10.50 13.30
CA TRP A 181 6.33 -10.02 12.70
C TRP A 181 6.12 -10.61 11.29
N ILE A 182 7.17 -10.62 10.44
CA ILE A 182 7.12 -11.21 9.09
C ILE A 182 6.84 -12.71 9.15
N GLY A 183 7.45 -13.44 10.10
CA GLY A 183 7.27 -14.87 10.26
C GLY A 183 5.81 -15.28 10.47
N GLN A 184 4.98 -14.42 11.09
CA GLN A 184 3.54 -14.68 11.27
C GLN A 184 2.76 -14.76 9.94
N TYR A 185 3.32 -14.21 8.87
CA TYR A 185 2.69 -14.14 7.53
C TYR A 185 3.45 -14.95 6.47
N HIS A 186 4.53 -15.64 6.83
CA HIS A 186 5.28 -16.42 5.85
C HIS A 186 4.61 -17.77 5.55
N GLY A 187 4.42 -18.09 4.26
CA GLY A 187 3.66 -19.27 3.84
C GLY A 187 4.39 -20.62 3.98
N ASN A 188 5.70 -20.62 4.27
CA ASN A 188 6.47 -21.84 4.56
C ASN A 188 6.77 -21.88 6.05
N GLU A 189 6.31 -22.95 6.75
CA GLU A 189 6.41 -23.09 8.21
C GLU A 189 7.85 -23.11 8.71
N ASP A 190 8.76 -23.86 8.06
CA ASP A 190 10.16 -23.94 8.48
C ASP A 190 10.86 -22.57 8.41
N VAL A 191 10.57 -21.78 7.38
CA VAL A 191 11.10 -20.42 7.23
C VAL A 191 10.45 -19.48 8.24
N ALA A 192 9.15 -19.61 8.48
CA ALA A 192 8.42 -18.83 9.47
C ALA A 192 9.01 -19.01 10.88
N ASP A 193 9.25 -20.24 11.29
CA ASP A 193 9.87 -20.56 12.59
C ASP A 193 11.28 -19.95 12.71
N ASP A 194 12.11 -20.10 11.68
CA ASP A 194 13.45 -19.53 11.65
C ASP A 194 13.43 -17.98 11.68
N LEU A 195 12.42 -17.34 11.09
CA LEU A 195 12.20 -15.88 11.17
C LEU A 195 11.77 -15.46 12.58
N ILE A 196 10.81 -16.16 13.17
CA ILE A 196 10.30 -15.90 14.53
C ILE A 196 11.43 -16.03 15.56
N ASP A 197 12.29 -17.02 15.39
CA ASP A 197 13.46 -17.25 16.25
C ASP A 197 14.61 -16.27 15.99
N GLY A 198 14.47 -15.35 15.01
CA GLY A 198 15.48 -14.36 14.69
C GLY A 198 16.76 -14.94 14.08
N ARG A 199 16.68 -16.09 13.40
CA ARG A 199 17.84 -16.79 12.82
C ARG A 199 18.32 -16.19 11.49
N PHE A 200 17.55 -15.26 10.91
CA PHE A 200 17.90 -14.58 9.67
C PHE A 200 18.62 -13.24 9.94
N LYS A 201 19.50 -12.87 9.01
CA LYS A 201 20.03 -11.51 8.90
C LYS A 201 19.19 -10.75 7.89
N VAL A 202 18.87 -9.49 8.20
CA VAL A 202 18.10 -8.62 7.32
C VAL A 202 19.03 -7.90 6.34
N ASP A 203 18.66 -7.90 5.08
CA ASP A 203 19.21 -7.07 3.99
C ASP A 203 18.02 -6.45 3.24
N TYR A 204 18.24 -5.39 2.47
CA TYR A 204 17.14 -4.70 1.79
C TYR A 204 17.34 -4.66 0.29
N LEU A 205 16.27 -4.94 -0.46
CA LEU A 205 16.22 -4.82 -1.91
C LEU A 205 16.09 -3.35 -2.32
N ASP A 206 16.56 -3.02 -3.52
CA ASP A 206 16.27 -1.71 -4.10
C ASP A 206 14.78 -1.55 -4.41
N TYR A 207 14.27 -0.31 -4.23
CA TYR A 207 12.88 -0.01 -4.49
C TYR A 207 12.68 0.37 -5.96
N GLU A 208 11.99 -0.48 -6.70
CA GLU A 208 11.69 -0.32 -8.12
C GLU A 208 10.50 0.64 -8.31
N TYR A 209 10.79 1.85 -8.79
CA TYR A 209 9.80 2.92 -8.99
C TYR A 209 9.12 2.92 -10.37
N SER A 210 9.40 1.95 -11.24
CA SER A 210 8.64 1.81 -12.49
C SER A 210 7.15 1.61 -12.20
N ILE A 211 6.30 2.03 -13.14
CA ILE A 211 4.84 2.01 -12.92
C ILE A 211 4.31 0.57 -12.96
N ASN A 212 3.40 0.27 -12.06
CA ASN A 212 2.74 -1.04 -11.87
C ASN A 212 1.64 -1.34 -12.89
N GLY A 213 1.68 -0.77 -14.07
CA GLY A 213 0.63 -0.98 -15.05
C GLY A 213 0.94 -0.39 -16.41
N ARG A 214 -0.08 -0.33 -17.28
CA ARG A 214 0.02 0.27 -18.60
C ARG A 214 0.21 1.78 -18.45
N PRO A 215 1.34 2.35 -18.89
CA PRO A 215 1.57 3.80 -18.81
C PRO A 215 0.59 4.59 -19.67
N MET A 216 0.49 5.89 -19.36
CA MET A 216 -0.31 6.86 -20.11
C MET A 216 0.31 7.18 -21.47
#